data_1cd5fd342523aa599e7fbaa5398ae76f
#
_entry.id   1cd5fd342523aa599e7fbaa5398ae76f
#
_cell.length_a   1.000
_cell.length_b   1.000
_cell.length_c   1.000
_cell.angle_alpha   90.00
_cell.angle_beta   90.00
_cell.angle_gamma   90.00
#
_symmetry.space_group_name_H-M   'P 1'
#
loop_
_entity.id
_entity.type
_entity.pdbx_description
1 polymer ?
#
loop_
_entity_poly.entity_id
_entity_poly.type
_entity_poly.pdbx_seq_one_letter_code
_entity_poly.pdbx_strand_id
1 'polypeptide(L)'
;MPRKTFKKLTTNDELISKVNPKNISLMEGFLREKSIRCAELTIKNYRSDLLVFFVWVLEFCENKLFTDIRKIEFSNFFSYATETMQWGSAKFARTKSTLSSFSNFIEKFYDDVYPEFRNIILRAVDSMPKELRREKTILTEEQVWDLLRHFSEKKEYQLVCWLSLAIGSGARFAELLRFTTDIIDENNLVFNDIFLETTQTIKTKGRTKSGKMLKKYIIKDIFLPHYERWLIERQKIMLKNGKEHNFIFIKKNGDIAKGSTVRSWCVKIEKYLEMPFYPHCSRHFIVTYLSRIGINADLIIELMGWSSVEMYKIYNDLSAKDREWKDLDKLKDSLDNDI
;
A
#
# COMPACT_ATOMS: atom_id res chain seq x y z
N MET A 1 -16.98 -10.08 -4.35
CA MET A 1 -16.52 -11.49 -4.45
C MET A 1 -15.60 -11.78 -3.26
N PRO A 2 -15.78 -12.93 -2.57
CA PRO A 2 -14.87 -13.30 -1.48
C PRO A 2 -13.44 -13.37 -2.02
N ARG A 3 -12.46 -12.88 -1.24
CA ARG A 3 -11.03 -13.00 -1.58
C ARG A 3 -10.72 -14.48 -1.79
N LYS A 4 -10.18 -14.83 -2.96
CA LYS A 4 -9.63 -16.18 -3.20
C LYS A 4 -8.63 -16.48 -2.07
N THR A 5 -8.95 -17.45 -1.23
CA THR A 5 -8.04 -17.98 -0.23
C THR A 5 -7.04 -18.86 -0.95
N PHE A 6 -5.82 -18.35 -1.16
CA PHE A 6 -4.74 -19.15 -1.75
C PHE A 6 -4.31 -20.23 -0.75
N LYS A 7 -4.26 -21.48 -1.18
CA LYS A 7 -3.57 -22.53 -0.43
C LYS A 7 -2.09 -22.15 -0.39
N LYS A 8 -1.59 -21.85 0.80
CA LYS A 8 -0.16 -21.60 1.02
C LYS A 8 0.51 -22.92 1.35
N LEU A 9 1.72 -23.12 0.81
CA LEU A 9 2.62 -24.13 1.32
C LEU A 9 2.91 -23.80 2.80
N THR A 10 2.71 -24.77 3.68
CA THR A 10 2.86 -24.56 5.12
C THR A 10 4.33 -24.31 5.43
N THR A 11 4.65 -23.16 5.97
CA THR A 11 5.97 -22.82 6.48
C THR A 11 5.85 -22.65 7.99
N ASN A 12 5.88 -23.74 8.72
CA ASN A 12 5.92 -23.75 10.18
C ASN A 12 7.35 -24.01 10.68
N ASP A 13 7.58 -23.82 11.95
CA ASP A 13 8.92 -23.95 12.54
C ASP A 13 9.47 -25.39 12.39
N GLU A 14 8.61 -26.40 12.42
CA GLU A 14 9.01 -27.80 12.22
C GLU A 14 9.51 -28.05 10.78
N LEU A 15 8.80 -27.53 9.75
CA LEU A 15 9.24 -27.66 8.38
C LEU A 15 10.49 -26.83 8.10
N ILE A 16 10.57 -25.64 8.65
CA ILE A 16 11.73 -24.76 8.49
C ILE A 16 12.98 -25.40 9.10
N SER A 17 12.86 -26.09 10.24
CA SER A 17 13.99 -26.80 10.88
C SER A 17 14.55 -27.93 10.04
N LYS A 18 13.76 -28.50 9.12
CA LYS A 18 14.17 -29.60 8.21
C LYS A 18 14.80 -29.07 6.90
N VAL A 19 14.63 -27.79 6.58
CA VAL A 19 15.23 -27.18 5.39
C VAL A 19 16.76 -27.23 5.48
N ASN A 20 17.41 -27.47 4.34
CA ASN A 20 18.87 -27.50 4.23
C ASN A 20 19.52 -26.33 4.97
N PRO A 21 20.35 -26.56 6.00
CA PRO A 21 20.93 -25.51 6.83
C PRO A 21 21.76 -24.50 6.04
N LYS A 22 22.41 -24.92 4.93
CA LYS A 22 23.16 -24.04 4.05
C LYS A 22 22.24 -23.06 3.33
N ASN A 23 21.04 -23.47 2.91
CA ASN A 23 20.04 -22.59 2.31
C ASN A 23 19.57 -21.53 3.31
N ILE A 24 19.33 -21.91 4.56
CA ILE A 24 18.97 -20.99 5.63
C ILE A 24 20.11 -19.99 5.89
N SER A 25 21.36 -20.46 5.97
CA SER A 25 22.52 -19.60 6.17
C SER A 25 22.69 -18.58 5.04
N LEU A 26 22.57 -18.99 3.79
CA LEU A 26 22.62 -18.10 2.61
C LEU A 26 21.47 -17.07 2.64
N MET A 27 20.25 -17.50 3.00
CA MET A 27 19.10 -16.61 3.15
C MET A 27 19.34 -15.56 4.24
N GLU A 28 19.84 -15.94 5.40
CA GLU A 28 20.11 -14.98 6.48
C GLU A 28 21.19 -13.98 6.07
N GLY A 29 22.25 -14.41 5.36
CA GLY A 29 23.25 -13.52 4.76
C GLY A 29 22.62 -12.51 3.79
N PHE A 30 21.77 -12.99 2.88
CA PHE A 30 21.03 -12.14 1.95
C PHE A 30 20.13 -11.12 2.66
N LEU A 31 19.34 -11.56 3.64
CA LEU A 31 18.43 -10.69 4.37
C LEU A 31 19.19 -9.63 5.17
N ARG A 32 20.35 -9.98 5.72
CA ARG A 32 21.24 -9.02 6.41
C ARG A 32 21.76 -7.96 5.43
N GLU A 33 22.25 -8.35 4.25
CA GLU A 33 22.71 -7.40 3.20
C GLU A 33 21.55 -6.48 2.78
N LYS A 34 20.38 -7.03 2.50
CA LYS A 34 19.21 -6.24 2.11
C LYS A 34 18.68 -5.34 3.21
N SER A 35 18.86 -5.68 4.48
CA SER A 35 18.39 -4.88 5.62
C SER A 35 19.08 -3.52 5.73
N ILE A 36 20.24 -3.36 5.11
CA ILE A 36 20.98 -2.08 5.05
C ILE A 36 20.15 -1.04 4.26
N ARG A 37 19.49 -1.47 3.19
CA ARG A 37 18.83 -0.57 2.20
C ARG A 37 17.32 -0.69 2.14
N CYS A 38 16.77 -1.84 2.49
CA CYS A 38 15.34 -2.13 2.32
C CYS A 38 14.55 -1.89 3.61
N ALA A 39 13.27 -1.54 3.44
CA ALA A 39 12.33 -1.43 4.54
C ALA A 39 12.06 -2.81 5.17
N GLU A 40 11.77 -2.83 6.48
CA GLU A 40 11.51 -4.05 7.26
C GLU A 40 10.45 -4.97 6.61
N LEU A 41 9.38 -4.38 6.07
CA LEU A 41 8.33 -5.14 5.38
C LEU A 41 8.87 -5.85 4.12
N THR A 42 9.81 -5.23 3.41
CA THR A 42 10.46 -5.85 2.24
C THR A 42 11.30 -7.05 2.67
N ILE A 43 12.03 -6.92 3.78
CA ILE A 43 12.81 -8.03 4.35
C ILE A 43 11.90 -9.19 4.78
N LYS A 44 10.78 -8.89 5.45
CA LYS A 44 9.76 -9.90 5.79
C LYS A 44 9.18 -10.61 4.57
N ASN A 45 8.96 -9.88 3.48
CA ASN A 45 8.47 -10.46 2.23
C ASN A 45 9.53 -11.37 1.58
N TYR A 46 10.79 -10.93 1.52
CA TYR A 46 11.90 -11.75 1.01
C TYR A 46 12.01 -13.05 1.81
N ARG A 47 12.06 -12.98 3.14
CA ARG A 47 12.08 -14.15 4.00
C ARG A 47 10.92 -15.10 3.71
N SER A 48 9.69 -14.57 3.66
CA SER A 48 8.50 -15.39 3.40
C SER A 48 8.52 -16.05 2.03
N ASP A 49 8.98 -15.33 0.99
CA ASP A 49 9.03 -15.88 -0.36
C ASP A 49 10.11 -16.98 -0.47
N LEU A 50 11.28 -16.79 0.14
CA LEU A 50 12.36 -17.76 0.16
C LEU A 50 11.99 -19.01 0.97
N LEU A 51 11.39 -18.85 2.15
CA LEU A 51 10.95 -19.98 2.96
C LEU A 51 9.91 -20.84 2.24
N VAL A 52 8.94 -20.23 1.55
CA VAL A 52 7.98 -20.98 0.74
C VAL A 52 8.69 -21.81 -0.34
N PHE A 53 9.69 -21.24 -1.00
CA PHE A 53 10.48 -21.94 -1.99
C PHE A 53 11.30 -23.07 -1.36
N PHE A 54 11.99 -22.84 -0.26
CA PHE A 54 12.82 -23.84 0.40
C PHE A 54 12.02 -25.01 0.98
N VAL A 55 10.82 -24.76 1.50
CA VAL A 55 9.92 -25.84 1.93
C VAL A 55 9.46 -26.65 0.73
N TRP A 56 9.21 -26.03 -0.42
CA TRP A 56 8.92 -26.76 -1.65
C TRP A 56 10.12 -27.60 -2.11
N VAL A 57 11.34 -27.07 -2.03
CA VAL A 57 12.59 -27.81 -2.35
C VAL A 57 12.79 -28.98 -1.39
N LEU A 58 12.47 -28.81 -0.11
CA LEU A 58 12.51 -29.90 0.87
C LEU A 58 11.55 -31.03 0.46
N GLU A 59 10.34 -30.72 0.03
CA GLU A 59 9.30 -31.70 -0.28
C GLU A 59 9.48 -32.35 -1.66
N PHE A 60 9.96 -31.63 -2.66
CA PHE A 60 9.93 -32.05 -4.07
C PHE A 60 11.30 -32.17 -4.75
N CYS A 61 12.37 -31.71 -4.11
CA CYS A 61 13.71 -31.67 -4.70
C CYS A 61 14.78 -32.18 -3.74
N GLU A 62 14.48 -33.20 -2.90
CA GLU A 62 15.44 -33.86 -2.00
C GLU A 62 16.24 -32.89 -1.12
N ASN A 63 15.63 -31.75 -0.75
CA ASN A 63 16.26 -30.74 0.08
C ASN A 63 17.61 -30.21 -0.46
N LYS A 64 17.75 -30.14 -1.78
CA LYS A 64 18.96 -29.67 -2.47
C LYS A 64 19.43 -28.32 -1.99
N LEU A 65 20.72 -28.08 -2.12
CA LEU A 65 21.26 -26.73 -1.97
C LEU A 65 20.72 -25.84 -3.11
N PHE A 66 20.49 -24.58 -2.83
CA PHE A 66 19.93 -23.62 -3.81
C PHE A 66 20.77 -23.52 -5.08
N THR A 67 22.09 -23.59 -4.96
CA THR A 67 23.03 -23.55 -6.09
C THR A 67 22.94 -24.77 -7.02
N ASP A 68 22.37 -25.88 -6.54
CA ASP A 68 22.24 -27.11 -7.29
C ASP A 68 20.85 -27.25 -7.96
N ILE A 69 19.98 -26.29 -7.75
CA ILE A 69 18.64 -26.26 -8.34
C ILE A 69 18.75 -25.96 -9.84
N ARG A 70 18.19 -26.84 -10.65
CA ARG A 70 18.20 -26.72 -12.12
C ARG A 70 17.05 -25.86 -12.64
N LYS A 71 17.17 -25.40 -13.88
CA LYS A 71 16.12 -24.61 -14.55
C LYS A 71 14.75 -25.27 -14.51
N ILE A 72 14.70 -26.58 -14.75
CA ILE A 72 13.43 -27.32 -14.74
C ILE A 72 12.78 -27.33 -13.36
N GLU A 73 13.56 -27.39 -12.28
CA GLU A 73 13.03 -27.39 -10.92
C GLU A 73 12.46 -26.02 -10.55
N PHE A 74 13.07 -24.90 -10.99
CA PHE A 74 12.45 -23.58 -10.86
C PHE A 74 11.13 -23.49 -11.65
N SER A 75 11.10 -24.00 -12.89
CA SER A 75 9.87 -24.05 -13.69
C SER A 75 8.78 -24.85 -12.97
N ASN A 76 9.10 -26.04 -12.45
CA ASN A 76 8.18 -26.89 -11.71
C ASN A 76 7.63 -26.22 -10.45
N PHE A 77 8.48 -25.49 -9.70
CA PHE A 77 8.01 -24.69 -8.57
C PHE A 77 6.96 -23.66 -8.96
N PHE A 78 7.20 -22.93 -10.04
CA PHE A 78 6.26 -21.91 -10.49
C PHE A 78 4.99 -22.50 -11.09
N SER A 79 5.04 -23.65 -11.76
CA SER A 79 3.85 -24.42 -12.17
C SER A 79 3.05 -24.86 -10.95
N TYR A 80 3.70 -25.46 -9.95
CA TYR A 80 3.05 -25.83 -8.68
C TYR A 80 2.44 -24.62 -7.96
N ALA A 81 3.16 -23.49 -7.96
CA ALA A 81 2.67 -22.23 -7.36
C ALA A 81 1.40 -21.72 -8.06
N THR A 82 1.30 -21.89 -9.37
CA THR A 82 0.16 -21.47 -10.17
C THR A 82 -1.02 -22.43 -10.04
N GLU A 83 -0.77 -23.72 -10.23
CA GLU A 83 -1.81 -24.75 -10.32
C GLU A 83 -2.32 -25.15 -8.94
N THR A 84 -1.42 -25.42 -8.00
CA THR A 84 -1.76 -25.94 -6.67
C THR A 84 -1.97 -24.83 -5.65
N MET A 85 -1.03 -23.87 -5.57
CA MET A 85 -1.15 -22.75 -4.65
C MET A 85 -2.03 -21.60 -5.17
N GLN A 86 -2.45 -21.66 -6.43
CA GLN A 86 -3.31 -20.67 -7.10
C GLN A 86 -2.79 -19.22 -6.98
N TRP A 87 -1.49 -19.04 -7.21
CA TRP A 87 -0.91 -17.71 -7.19
C TRP A 87 -1.38 -16.88 -8.38
N GLY A 88 -1.76 -15.64 -8.11
CA GLY A 88 -1.97 -14.65 -9.16
C GLY A 88 -0.65 -14.03 -9.64
N SER A 89 -0.70 -13.38 -10.79
CA SER A 89 0.46 -12.80 -11.49
C SER A 89 1.35 -11.90 -10.61
N ALA A 90 0.77 -11.12 -9.69
CA ALA A 90 1.51 -10.22 -8.80
C ALA A 90 2.37 -10.97 -7.76
N LYS A 91 1.85 -12.06 -7.16
CA LYS A 91 2.61 -12.89 -6.21
C LYS A 91 3.69 -13.66 -6.95
N PHE A 92 3.36 -14.22 -8.10
CA PHE A 92 4.28 -14.91 -9.00
C PHE A 92 5.48 -14.00 -9.35
N ALA A 93 5.23 -12.81 -9.92
CA ALA A 93 6.27 -11.87 -10.32
C ALA A 93 7.13 -11.41 -9.13
N ARG A 94 6.53 -11.18 -7.95
CA ARG A 94 7.26 -10.81 -6.74
C ARG A 94 8.20 -11.94 -6.31
N THR A 95 7.73 -13.18 -6.26
CA THR A 95 8.56 -14.30 -5.83
C THR A 95 9.67 -14.59 -6.85
N LYS A 96 9.38 -14.51 -8.16
CA LYS A 96 10.40 -14.58 -9.22
C LYS A 96 11.50 -13.54 -9.02
N SER A 97 11.12 -12.29 -8.75
CA SER A 97 12.07 -11.21 -8.45
C SER A 97 12.87 -11.47 -7.16
N THR A 98 12.24 -12.03 -6.12
CA THR A 98 12.91 -12.40 -4.88
C THR A 98 13.98 -13.47 -5.12
N LEU A 99 13.63 -14.54 -5.82
CA LEU A 99 14.57 -15.63 -6.15
C LEU A 99 15.72 -15.14 -7.04
N SER A 100 15.44 -14.29 -8.03
CA SER A 100 16.47 -13.66 -8.86
C SER A 100 17.39 -12.76 -8.05
N SER A 101 16.86 -11.95 -7.13
CA SER A 101 17.66 -11.10 -6.23
C SER A 101 18.54 -11.93 -5.29
N PHE A 102 18.04 -13.06 -4.82
CA PHE A 102 18.79 -14.00 -3.99
C PHE A 102 19.89 -14.69 -4.79
N SER A 103 19.59 -15.14 -6.01
CA SER A 103 20.60 -15.71 -6.92
C SER A 103 21.74 -14.71 -7.21
N ASN A 104 21.40 -13.46 -7.53
CA ASN A 104 22.41 -12.41 -7.75
C ASN A 104 23.25 -12.12 -6.49
N PHE A 105 22.68 -12.29 -5.30
CA PHE A 105 23.44 -12.15 -4.07
C PHE A 105 24.46 -13.27 -3.92
N ILE A 106 24.08 -14.53 -4.19
CA ILE A 106 25.01 -15.66 -4.13
C ILE A 106 26.10 -15.52 -5.19
N GLU A 107 25.73 -15.22 -6.43
CA GLU A 107 26.66 -15.01 -7.55
C GLU A 107 27.69 -13.91 -7.26
N LYS A 108 27.29 -12.89 -6.49
CA LYS A 108 28.15 -11.74 -6.19
C LYS A 108 29.05 -11.93 -4.96
N PHE A 109 28.55 -12.60 -3.92
CA PHE A 109 29.22 -12.62 -2.61
C PHE A 109 29.75 -13.99 -2.21
N TYR A 110 29.48 -15.03 -3.03
CA TYR A 110 29.91 -16.42 -2.82
C TYR A 110 30.50 -17.00 -4.09
N ASP A 111 31.04 -16.18 -4.97
CA ASP A 111 31.70 -16.57 -6.22
C ASP A 111 32.96 -17.40 -5.98
N ASP A 112 33.64 -17.17 -4.88
CA ASP A 112 34.77 -18.01 -4.40
C ASP A 112 34.34 -19.42 -3.94
N VAL A 113 33.13 -19.54 -3.39
CA VAL A 113 32.58 -20.82 -2.90
C VAL A 113 31.81 -21.58 -3.99
N TYR A 114 31.12 -20.84 -4.86
CA TYR A 114 30.28 -21.37 -5.95
C TYR A 114 30.67 -20.72 -7.29
N PRO A 115 31.89 -20.98 -7.82
CA PRO A 115 32.40 -20.27 -9.01
C PRO A 115 31.57 -20.50 -10.28
N GLU A 116 30.92 -21.66 -10.38
CA GLU A 116 30.08 -22.01 -11.55
C GLU A 116 28.60 -21.57 -11.41
N PHE A 117 28.20 -21.09 -10.24
CA PHE A 117 26.81 -20.67 -10.02
C PHE A 117 26.49 -19.40 -10.79
N ARG A 118 25.37 -19.40 -11.49
CA ARG A 118 24.84 -18.22 -12.21
C ARG A 118 23.35 -18.07 -11.96
N ASN A 119 22.89 -16.83 -11.97
CA ASN A 119 21.45 -16.55 -11.89
C ASN A 119 20.72 -17.03 -13.16
N ILE A 120 20.01 -18.12 -13.04
CA ILE A 120 19.24 -18.73 -14.13
C ILE A 120 17.75 -18.40 -14.08
N ILE A 121 17.26 -17.75 -13.03
CA ILE A 121 15.82 -17.57 -12.74
C ILE A 121 15.07 -16.88 -13.89
N LEU A 122 15.62 -15.80 -14.44
CA LEU A 122 14.99 -15.05 -15.52
C LEU A 122 14.91 -15.85 -16.84
N ARG A 123 15.81 -16.83 -17.03
CA ARG A 123 15.87 -17.72 -18.21
C ARG A 123 15.09 -19.03 -18.00
N ALA A 124 14.81 -19.38 -16.74
CA ALA A 124 14.12 -20.61 -16.40
C ALA A 124 12.60 -20.47 -16.27
N VAL A 125 12.14 -19.26 -16.04
CA VAL A 125 10.73 -18.99 -15.72
C VAL A 125 10.22 -17.83 -16.57
N ASP A 126 9.22 -18.09 -17.39
CA ASP A 126 8.54 -17.04 -18.14
C ASP A 126 7.66 -16.16 -17.22
N SER A 127 7.34 -14.98 -17.69
CA SER A 127 6.44 -14.11 -16.95
C SER A 127 5.00 -14.53 -17.18
N MET A 128 4.24 -14.65 -16.08
CA MET A 128 2.80 -14.86 -16.18
C MET A 128 2.13 -13.69 -16.90
N PRO A 129 1.14 -13.93 -17.79
CA PRO A 129 0.31 -12.87 -18.31
C PRO A 129 -0.29 -12.06 -17.16
N LYS A 130 -0.33 -10.74 -17.32
CA LYS A 130 -0.98 -9.89 -16.31
C LYS A 130 -2.47 -10.21 -16.31
N GLU A 131 -2.97 -10.70 -15.17
CA GLU A 131 -4.40 -10.80 -14.97
C GLU A 131 -5.04 -9.42 -15.14
N LEU A 132 -6.26 -9.38 -15.70
CA LEU A 132 -7.07 -8.18 -15.70
C LEU A 132 -7.11 -7.64 -14.28
N ARG A 133 -6.72 -6.39 -14.11
CA ARG A 133 -6.80 -5.74 -12.80
C ARG A 133 -8.25 -5.82 -12.35
N ARG A 134 -8.47 -6.16 -11.07
CA ARG A 134 -9.80 -6.05 -10.47
C ARG A 134 -10.35 -4.67 -10.80
N GLU A 135 -11.64 -4.60 -11.14
CA GLU A 135 -12.32 -3.33 -11.20
C GLU A 135 -12.05 -2.54 -9.93
N LYS A 136 -11.60 -1.32 -10.13
CA LYS A 136 -11.35 -0.42 -9.01
C LYS A 136 -12.70 0.00 -8.44
N THR A 137 -12.79 0.07 -7.13
CA THR A 137 -13.91 0.75 -6.49
C THR A 137 -13.67 2.24 -6.57
N ILE A 138 -14.47 2.91 -7.39
CA ILE A 138 -14.48 4.38 -7.52
C ILE A 138 -15.73 4.86 -6.79
N LEU A 139 -15.52 5.65 -5.75
CA LEU A 139 -16.61 6.24 -4.97
C LEU A 139 -17.18 7.45 -5.70
N THR A 140 -18.50 7.64 -5.64
CA THR A 140 -19.15 8.88 -6.05
C THR A 140 -19.08 9.91 -4.92
N GLU A 141 -19.31 11.19 -5.24
CA GLU A 141 -19.41 12.24 -4.21
C GLU A 141 -20.53 11.95 -3.24
N GLU A 142 -21.69 11.57 -3.74
CA GLU A 142 -22.86 11.22 -2.92
C GLU A 142 -22.52 10.12 -1.93
N GLN A 143 -21.89 9.04 -2.37
CA GLN A 143 -21.46 7.95 -1.50
C GLN A 143 -20.49 8.40 -0.40
N VAL A 144 -19.55 9.31 -0.73
CA VAL A 144 -18.58 9.82 0.23
C VAL A 144 -19.27 10.67 1.30
N TRP A 145 -20.11 11.60 0.90
CA TRP A 145 -20.83 12.47 1.84
C TRP A 145 -21.84 11.67 2.69
N ASP A 146 -22.47 10.70 2.09
CA ASP A 146 -23.39 9.81 2.81
C ASP A 146 -22.64 8.93 3.84
N LEU A 147 -21.47 8.40 3.52
CA LEU A 147 -20.62 7.68 4.47
C LEU A 147 -20.25 8.54 5.69
N LEU A 148 -19.80 9.77 5.46
CA LEU A 148 -19.40 10.67 6.55
C LEU A 148 -20.60 11.01 7.45
N ARG A 149 -21.79 11.28 6.85
CA ARG A 149 -23.03 11.53 7.58
C ARG A 149 -23.46 10.29 8.38
N HIS A 150 -23.62 9.14 7.71
CA HIS A 150 -24.10 7.90 8.33
C HIS A 150 -23.29 7.47 9.54
N PHE A 151 -21.97 7.45 9.42
CA PHE A 151 -21.10 7.04 10.54
C PHE A 151 -20.97 8.12 11.60
N SER A 152 -21.18 9.40 11.28
CA SER A 152 -21.31 10.47 12.29
C SER A 152 -22.56 10.31 13.14
N GLU A 153 -23.71 10.03 12.53
CA GLU A 153 -24.98 9.75 13.22
C GLU A 153 -24.86 8.53 14.12
N LYS A 154 -24.12 7.50 13.71
CA LYS A 154 -23.81 6.32 14.52
C LYS A 154 -22.74 6.55 15.60
N LYS A 155 -22.23 7.77 15.75
CA LYS A 155 -21.20 8.16 16.71
C LYS A 155 -19.88 7.37 16.56
N GLU A 156 -19.59 6.90 15.34
CA GLU A 156 -18.33 6.22 14.98
C GLU A 156 -17.24 7.26 14.69
N TYR A 157 -17.05 8.21 15.58
CA TYR A 157 -16.26 9.42 15.38
C TYR A 157 -14.83 9.16 14.90
N GLN A 158 -14.17 8.12 15.39
CA GLN A 158 -12.81 7.77 14.95
C GLN A 158 -12.77 7.26 13.49
N LEU A 159 -13.77 6.47 13.08
CA LEU A 159 -13.90 6.01 11.71
C LEU A 159 -14.12 7.20 10.77
N VAL A 160 -15.02 8.12 11.16
CA VAL A 160 -15.31 9.32 10.36
C VAL A 160 -14.09 10.22 10.25
N CYS A 161 -13.39 10.48 11.36
CA CYS A 161 -12.14 11.24 11.34
C CYS A 161 -11.08 10.59 10.46
N TRP A 162 -10.94 9.26 10.49
CA TRP A 162 -10.01 8.55 9.61
C TRP A 162 -10.42 8.68 8.14
N LEU A 163 -11.70 8.52 7.84
CA LEU A 163 -12.22 8.60 6.47
C LEU A 163 -12.07 10.02 5.92
N SER A 164 -12.43 11.04 6.71
CA SER A 164 -12.29 12.45 6.31
C SER A 164 -10.83 12.84 6.10
N LEU A 165 -9.89 12.36 6.93
CA LEU A 165 -8.46 12.54 6.73
C LEU A 165 -7.99 11.83 5.45
N ALA A 166 -8.45 10.59 5.22
CA ALA A 166 -8.07 9.81 4.05
C ALA A 166 -8.54 10.47 2.74
N ILE A 167 -9.73 11.05 2.74
CA ILE A 167 -10.30 11.78 1.61
C ILE A 167 -9.59 13.14 1.48
N GLY A 168 -9.58 13.94 2.54
CA GLY A 168 -9.06 15.31 2.49
C GLY A 168 -7.58 15.41 2.17
N SER A 169 -6.76 14.39 2.54
CA SER A 169 -5.32 14.39 2.28
C SER A 169 -4.90 13.47 1.12
N GLY A 170 -5.74 12.54 0.69
CA GLY A 170 -5.35 11.48 -0.22
C GLY A 170 -4.14 10.65 0.26
N ALA A 171 -3.80 10.69 1.55
CA ALA A 171 -2.64 10.01 2.10
C ALA A 171 -2.75 8.48 1.99
N ARG A 172 -1.59 7.82 1.88
CA ARG A 172 -1.58 6.34 1.86
C ARG A 172 -1.94 5.78 3.22
N PHE A 173 -2.50 4.59 3.24
CA PHE A 173 -2.88 3.85 4.45
C PHE A 173 -1.83 3.92 5.59
N ALA A 174 -0.57 3.63 5.28
CA ALA A 174 0.49 3.65 6.28
C ALA A 174 0.89 5.07 6.72
N GLU A 175 0.60 6.08 5.92
CA GLU A 175 0.82 7.50 6.24
C GLU A 175 -0.26 7.98 7.20
N LEU A 176 -1.54 7.63 6.97
CA LEU A 176 -2.67 8.01 7.82
C LEU A 176 -2.46 7.60 9.30
N LEU A 177 -1.88 6.41 9.53
CA LEU A 177 -1.60 5.94 10.89
C LEU A 177 -0.41 6.63 11.58
N ARG A 178 0.30 7.52 10.89
CA ARG A 178 1.42 8.28 11.43
C ARG A 178 1.06 9.72 11.79
N PHE A 179 -0.15 10.14 11.49
CA PHE A 179 -0.62 11.45 11.90
C PHE A 179 -0.74 11.54 13.42
N THR A 180 -0.23 12.63 13.95
CA THR A 180 -0.27 12.95 15.38
C THR A 180 -0.94 14.29 15.60
N THR A 181 -1.45 14.55 16.79
CA THR A 181 -2.20 15.78 17.11
C THR A 181 -1.33 17.02 17.09
N ASP A 182 -0.06 16.90 17.39
CA ASP A 182 0.90 18.00 17.44
C ASP A 182 1.35 18.52 16.05
N ILE A 183 1.07 17.77 14.99
CA ILE A 183 1.37 18.23 13.62
C ILE A 183 0.17 18.86 12.92
N ILE A 184 -1.01 18.84 13.56
CA ILE A 184 -2.23 19.46 13.06
C ILE A 184 -2.41 20.80 13.76
N ASP A 185 -2.29 21.88 13.02
CA ASP A 185 -2.56 23.24 13.48
C ASP A 185 -3.62 23.84 12.54
N GLU A 186 -4.78 24.17 13.07
CA GLU A 186 -5.91 24.70 12.31
C GLU A 186 -5.62 26.06 11.67
N ASN A 187 -4.61 26.78 12.17
CA ASN A 187 -4.19 28.08 11.66
C ASN A 187 -3.09 27.96 10.59
N ASN A 188 -2.48 26.77 10.39
CA ASN A 188 -1.46 26.58 9.37
C ASN A 188 -2.09 26.30 8.00
N LEU A 189 -2.78 27.33 7.47
CA LEU A 189 -3.52 27.25 6.22
C LEU A 189 -2.68 27.70 5.04
N VAL A 190 -2.90 27.06 3.89
CA VAL A 190 -2.23 27.34 2.62
C VAL A 190 -3.22 27.25 1.45
N PHE A 191 -2.82 27.75 0.27
CA PHE A 191 -3.64 27.73 -0.94
C PHE A 191 -5.04 28.35 -0.72
N ASN A 192 -5.05 29.65 -0.42
CA ASN A 192 -6.28 30.43 -0.15
C ASN A 192 -7.13 29.85 1.00
N ASP A 193 -6.48 29.38 2.05
CA ASP A 193 -7.10 28.81 3.25
C ASP A 193 -7.96 27.55 3.01
N ILE A 194 -7.80 26.91 1.86
CA ILE A 194 -8.50 25.67 1.52
C ILE A 194 -7.84 24.45 2.17
N PHE A 195 -6.51 24.46 2.26
CA PHE A 195 -5.75 23.35 2.78
C PHE A 195 -5.05 23.69 4.10
N LEU A 196 -5.13 22.77 5.02
CA LEU A 196 -4.28 22.70 6.20
C LEU A 196 -2.99 21.99 5.81
N GLU A 197 -1.83 22.60 6.05
CA GLU A 197 -0.54 21.96 5.91
C GLU A 197 -0.07 21.40 7.27
N THR A 198 0.45 20.19 7.32
CA THR A 198 1.04 19.66 8.58
C THR A 198 2.27 20.49 8.99
N THR A 199 2.39 20.82 10.28
CA THR A 199 3.50 21.64 10.79
C THR A 199 4.85 20.93 10.64
N GLN A 200 4.82 19.57 10.67
CA GLN A 200 6.00 18.71 10.49
C GLN A 200 5.81 17.72 9.35
N THR A 201 6.92 17.16 8.89
CA THR A 201 6.91 16.15 7.84
C THR A 201 6.53 14.78 8.37
N ILE A 202 5.83 14.00 7.55
CA ILE A 202 5.46 12.61 7.82
C ILE A 202 6.29 11.69 6.92
N LYS A 203 6.76 10.57 7.46
CA LYS A 203 7.42 9.53 6.68
C LYS A 203 6.47 8.92 5.67
N THR A 204 6.81 9.03 4.39
CA THR A 204 6.06 8.44 3.28
C THR A 204 6.85 7.29 2.63
N LYS A 205 6.22 6.57 1.70
CA LYS A 205 6.90 5.52 0.94
C LYS A 205 8.00 6.13 0.07
N GLY A 206 9.22 5.67 0.24
CA GLY A 206 10.40 6.01 -0.58
C GLY A 206 11.12 4.77 -1.06
N ARG A 207 12.17 4.95 -1.87
CA ARG A 207 13.05 3.87 -2.35
C ARG A 207 14.04 3.39 -1.30
N THR A 208 14.34 4.24 -0.30
CA THR A 208 15.29 3.96 0.79
C THR A 208 14.57 3.46 2.04
N LYS A 209 15.32 2.89 2.98
CA LYS A 209 14.84 2.45 4.30
C LYS A 209 14.23 3.61 5.10
N SER A 210 14.80 4.81 5.00
CA SER A 210 14.27 6.03 5.64
C SER A 210 12.94 6.50 5.06
N GLY A 211 12.62 6.13 3.80
CA GLY A 211 11.48 6.68 3.09
C GLY A 211 11.71 8.11 2.62
N LYS A 212 10.65 8.80 2.25
CA LYS A 212 10.64 10.24 1.94
C LYS A 212 9.86 10.96 3.03
N MET A 213 10.41 12.04 3.55
CA MET A 213 9.73 12.90 4.54
C MET A 213 9.01 14.03 3.80
N LEU A 214 7.70 14.15 3.98
CA LEU A 214 6.88 15.17 3.32
C LEU A 214 5.89 15.77 4.31
N LYS A 215 5.65 17.07 4.18
CA LYS A 215 4.44 17.69 4.72
C LYS A 215 3.21 17.18 3.97
N LYS A 216 2.06 17.26 4.58
CA LYS A 216 0.78 16.82 3.99
C LYS A 216 -0.19 17.98 3.97
N TYR A 217 -0.94 18.03 2.88
CA TYR A 217 -2.04 18.98 2.67
C TYR A 217 -3.36 18.25 2.92
N ILE A 218 -4.27 18.86 3.63
CA ILE A 218 -5.55 18.27 4.03
C ILE A 218 -6.63 19.32 3.73
N ILE A 219 -7.65 18.96 2.97
CA ILE A 219 -8.79 19.86 2.74
C ILE A 219 -9.47 20.11 4.09
N LYS A 220 -9.39 21.37 4.54
CA LYS A 220 -9.79 21.81 5.87
C LYS A 220 -11.23 21.47 6.19
N ASP A 221 -12.15 21.86 5.34
CA ASP A 221 -13.60 21.74 5.59
C ASP A 221 -14.10 20.28 5.58
N ILE A 222 -13.36 19.37 4.93
CA ILE A 222 -13.66 17.93 4.99
C ILE A 222 -13.17 17.33 6.31
N PHE A 223 -12.05 17.80 6.85
CA PHE A 223 -11.36 17.11 7.95
C PHE A 223 -11.66 17.70 9.32
N LEU A 224 -11.52 19.02 9.52
CA LEU A 224 -11.54 19.63 10.85
C LEU A 224 -12.81 19.34 11.65
N PRO A 225 -14.04 19.43 11.11
CA PRO A 225 -15.24 19.17 11.90
C PRO A 225 -15.32 17.78 12.51
N HIS A 226 -14.74 16.79 11.81
CA HIS A 226 -14.69 15.39 12.26
C HIS A 226 -13.51 15.13 13.18
N TYR A 227 -12.42 15.85 12.99
CA TYR A 227 -11.22 15.78 13.81
C TYR A 227 -11.47 16.31 15.22
N GLU A 228 -12.02 17.49 15.35
CA GLU A 228 -12.37 18.12 16.64
C GLU A 228 -13.29 17.24 17.46
N ARG A 229 -14.35 16.73 16.84
CA ARG A 229 -15.29 15.81 17.50
C ARG A 229 -14.61 14.52 17.97
N TRP A 230 -13.71 13.97 17.16
CA TRP A 230 -12.94 12.79 17.56
C TRP A 230 -11.95 13.09 18.67
N LEU A 231 -11.30 14.26 18.69
CA LEU A 231 -10.35 14.63 19.76
C LEU A 231 -11.00 14.61 21.14
N ILE A 232 -12.23 15.07 21.27
CA ILE A 232 -12.98 15.03 22.54
C ILE A 232 -13.13 13.58 23.04
N GLU A 233 -13.53 12.67 22.17
CA GLU A 233 -13.70 11.25 22.53
C GLU A 233 -12.35 10.55 22.74
N ARG A 234 -11.35 10.88 21.93
CA ARG A 234 -9.99 10.38 22.11
C ARG A 234 -9.44 10.73 23.49
N GLN A 235 -9.59 11.98 23.92
CA GLN A 235 -9.12 12.43 25.24
C GLN A 235 -9.75 11.63 26.37
N LYS A 236 -11.06 11.38 26.32
CA LYS A 236 -11.76 10.53 27.32
C LYS A 236 -11.16 9.12 27.37
N ILE A 237 -10.89 8.51 26.21
CA ILE A 237 -10.31 7.17 26.12
C ILE A 237 -8.88 7.17 26.69
N MET A 238 -8.08 8.17 26.34
CA MET A 238 -6.69 8.29 26.79
C MET A 238 -6.62 8.44 28.32
N LEU A 239 -7.40 9.36 28.88
CA LEU A 239 -7.49 9.56 30.33
C LEU A 239 -7.94 8.30 31.06
N LYS A 240 -9.02 7.67 30.61
CA LYS A 240 -9.55 6.43 31.20
C LYS A 240 -8.52 5.30 31.29
N ASN A 241 -7.62 5.22 30.29
CA ASN A 241 -6.64 4.13 30.17
C ASN A 241 -5.22 4.54 30.66
N GLY A 242 -5.02 5.76 31.15
CA GLY A 242 -3.71 6.26 31.58
C GLY A 242 -2.66 6.23 30.47
N LYS A 243 -3.03 6.59 29.23
CA LYS A 243 -2.14 6.58 28.08
C LYS A 243 -1.76 8.01 27.67
N GLU A 244 -0.50 8.18 27.30
CA GLU A 244 0.04 9.46 26.83
C GLU A 244 0.82 9.24 25.53
N HIS A 245 0.28 9.72 24.42
CA HIS A 245 0.94 9.85 23.12
C HIS A 245 0.09 10.70 22.18
N ASN A 246 0.68 11.23 21.10
CA ASN A 246 0.03 12.16 20.19
C ASN A 246 -0.62 11.50 18.96
N PHE A 247 -0.54 10.19 18.76
CA PHE A 247 -1.17 9.56 17.62
C PHE A 247 -2.68 9.81 17.58
N ILE A 248 -3.20 10.26 16.41
CA ILE A 248 -4.62 10.57 16.25
C ILE A 248 -5.47 9.31 16.42
N PHE A 249 -5.06 8.20 15.80
CA PHE A 249 -5.84 6.96 15.79
C PHE A 249 -5.35 5.97 16.85
N ILE A 250 -6.30 5.49 17.66
CA ILE A 250 -6.04 4.67 18.83
C ILE A 250 -6.92 3.42 18.85
N LYS A 251 -6.55 2.44 19.64
CA LYS A 251 -7.42 1.32 19.99
C LYS A 251 -8.35 1.69 21.16
N LYS A 252 -9.33 0.84 21.45
CA LYS A 252 -10.26 1.02 22.58
C LYS A 252 -9.56 1.13 23.94
N ASN A 253 -8.38 0.54 24.07
CA ASN A 253 -7.54 0.61 25.29
C ASN A 253 -6.52 1.77 25.28
N GLY A 254 -6.66 2.72 24.37
CA GLY A 254 -5.77 3.87 24.26
C GLY A 254 -4.43 3.61 23.56
N ASP A 255 -4.08 2.37 23.21
CA ASP A 255 -2.87 2.09 22.45
C ASP A 255 -2.97 2.61 21.00
N ILE A 256 -1.83 2.81 20.34
CA ILE A 256 -1.75 3.24 18.96
C ILE A 256 -2.50 2.26 18.04
N ALA A 257 -3.35 2.78 17.15
CA ALA A 257 -4.06 1.99 16.16
C ALA A 257 -3.10 1.28 15.20
N LYS A 258 -3.47 0.09 14.77
CA LYS A 258 -2.72 -0.73 13.82
C LYS A 258 -3.54 -0.98 12.56
N GLY A 259 -2.91 -1.60 11.58
CA GLY A 259 -3.57 -1.97 10.33
C GLY A 259 -4.85 -2.81 10.50
N SER A 260 -4.95 -3.61 11.55
CA SER A 260 -6.16 -4.36 11.91
C SER A 260 -7.33 -3.46 12.29
N THR A 261 -7.07 -2.34 12.99
CA THR A 261 -8.11 -1.36 13.36
C THR A 261 -8.74 -0.76 12.09
N VAL A 262 -7.92 -0.29 11.16
CA VAL A 262 -8.43 0.27 9.89
C VAL A 262 -9.11 -0.79 9.04
N ARG A 263 -8.62 -2.02 9.05
CA ARG A 263 -9.30 -3.11 8.35
C ARG A 263 -10.73 -3.31 8.88
N SER A 264 -10.95 -3.21 10.19
CA SER A 264 -12.30 -3.30 10.77
C SER A 264 -13.21 -2.16 10.32
N TRP A 265 -12.67 -0.94 10.14
CA TRP A 265 -13.41 0.18 9.57
C TRP A 265 -13.76 -0.04 8.09
N CYS A 266 -12.79 -0.51 7.29
CA CYS A 266 -13.06 -0.85 5.90
C CYS A 266 -14.18 -1.89 5.76
N VAL A 267 -14.23 -2.91 6.62
CA VAL A 267 -15.30 -3.92 6.63
C VAL A 267 -16.67 -3.29 6.96
N LYS A 268 -16.72 -2.31 7.88
CA LYS A 268 -17.97 -1.58 8.18
C LYS A 268 -18.45 -0.77 6.97
N ILE A 269 -17.53 -0.07 6.30
CA ILE A 269 -17.81 0.72 5.10
C ILE A 269 -18.24 -0.20 3.95
N GLU A 270 -17.52 -1.31 3.72
CA GLU A 270 -17.83 -2.30 2.70
C GLU A 270 -19.25 -2.88 2.88
N LYS A 271 -19.61 -3.17 4.15
CA LYS A 271 -20.95 -3.67 4.48
C LYS A 271 -22.04 -2.62 4.21
N TYR A 272 -21.77 -1.36 4.47
CA TYR A 272 -22.74 -0.27 4.25
C TYR A 272 -22.92 0.05 2.77
N LEU A 273 -21.84 0.09 2.02
CA LEU A 273 -21.87 0.37 0.58
C LEU A 273 -22.29 -0.82 -0.29
N GLU A 274 -22.36 -2.03 0.29
CA GLU A 274 -22.57 -3.31 -0.42
C GLU A 274 -21.56 -3.54 -1.57
N MET A 275 -20.39 -2.88 -1.51
CA MET A 275 -19.34 -2.98 -2.50
C MET A 275 -17.94 -3.02 -1.85
N PRO A 276 -16.93 -3.59 -2.53
CA PRO A 276 -15.58 -3.67 -1.96
C PRO A 276 -15.03 -2.29 -1.60
N PHE A 277 -14.52 -2.15 -0.37
CA PHE A 277 -13.87 -0.92 0.09
C PHE A 277 -12.48 -1.21 0.68
N TYR A 278 -11.51 -0.41 0.31
CA TYR A 278 -10.13 -0.46 0.80
C TYR A 278 -9.53 0.96 0.85
N PRO A 279 -8.48 1.21 1.65
CA PRO A 279 -7.99 2.57 1.88
C PRO A 279 -7.58 3.35 0.62
N HIS A 280 -7.22 2.67 -0.48
CA HIS A 280 -6.90 3.36 -1.72
C HIS A 280 -8.12 3.91 -2.46
N CYS A 281 -9.36 3.46 -2.13
CA CYS A 281 -10.59 4.05 -2.70
C CYS A 281 -10.68 5.56 -2.43
N SER A 282 -10.36 5.99 -1.19
CA SER A 282 -10.33 7.42 -0.83
C SER A 282 -9.34 8.21 -1.67
N ARG A 283 -8.17 7.62 -1.99
CA ARG A 283 -7.16 8.29 -2.81
C ARG A 283 -7.56 8.33 -4.28
N HIS A 284 -8.22 7.31 -4.80
CA HIS A 284 -8.82 7.34 -6.14
C HIS A 284 -9.89 8.43 -6.21
N PHE A 285 -10.78 8.45 -5.22
CA PHE A 285 -11.85 9.44 -5.15
C PHE A 285 -11.29 10.87 -5.19
N ILE A 286 -10.40 11.26 -4.26
CA ILE A 286 -9.96 12.67 -4.18
C ILE A 286 -9.21 13.13 -5.43
N VAL A 287 -8.36 12.28 -6.02
CA VAL A 287 -7.64 12.64 -7.25
C VAL A 287 -8.60 12.82 -8.42
N THR A 288 -9.57 11.92 -8.56
CA THR A 288 -10.61 12.01 -9.59
C THR A 288 -11.51 13.21 -9.36
N TYR A 289 -11.90 13.49 -8.12
CA TYR A 289 -12.71 14.65 -7.74
C TYR A 289 -12.01 15.98 -8.07
N LEU A 290 -10.76 16.15 -7.61
CA LEU A 290 -9.99 17.36 -7.90
C LEU A 290 -9.79 17.57 -9.41
N SER A 291 -9.52 16.48 -10.14
CA SER A 291 -9.39 16.56 -11.61
C SER A 291 -10.70 16.95 -12.29
N ARG A 292 -11.85 16.44 -11.79
CA ARG A 292 -13.17 16.74 -12.34
C ARG A 292 -13.58 18.19 -12.15
N ILE A 293 -13.27 18.79 -11.00
CA ILE A 293 -13.52 20.22 -10.76
C ILE A 293 -12.48 21.15 -11.42
N GLY A 294 -11.54 20.57 -12.20
CA GLY A 294 -10.62 21.35 -13.03
C GLY A 294 -9.31 21.76 -12.36
N ILE A 295 -8.97 21.17 -11.21
CA ILE A 295 -7.65 21.42 -10.59
C ILE A 295 -6.54 20.88 -11.48
N ASN A 296 -5.51 21.71 -11.70
CA ASN A 296 -4.38 21.36 -12.55
C ASN A 296 -3.67 20.09 -12.04
N ALA A 297 -3.28 19.22 -12.99
CA ALA A 297 -2.61 17.95 -12.69
C ALA A 297 -1.31 18.13 -11.89
N ASP A 298 -0.52 19.17 -12.19
CA ASP A 298 0.74 19.43 -11.50
C ASP A 298 0.51 19.79 -10.02
N LEU A 299 -0.52 20.57 -9.73
CA LEU A 299 -0.92 20.88 -8.36
C LEU A 299 -1.40 19.61 -7.64
N ILE A 300 -2.18 18.76 -8.29
CA ILE A 300 -2.60 17.47 -7.69
C ILE A 300 -1.38 16.58 -7.40
N ILE A 301 -0.41 16.53 -8.29
CA ILE A 301 0.84 15.78 -8.11
C ILE A 301 1.59 16.28 -6.87
N GLU A 302 1.68 17.59 -6.70
CA GLU A 302 2.31 18.24 -5.54
C GLU A 302 1.56 17.92 -4.25
N LEU A 303 0.24 18.15 -4.19
CA LEU A 303 -0.62 17.86 -3.04
C LEU A 303 -0.51 16.39 -2.60
N MET A 304 -0.44 15.46 -3.55
CA MET A 304 -0.28 14.02 -3.27
C MET A 304 1.16 13.63 -2.92
N GLY A 305 2.14 14.51 -3.10
CA GLY A 305 3.56 14.25 -2.88
C GLY A 305 4.14 13.21 -3.84
N TRP A 306 3.69 13.21 -5.09
CA TRP A 306 4.19 12.32 -6.14
C TRP A 306 5.43 12.91 -6.82
N SER A 307 6.24 12.02 -7.37
CA SER A 307 7.46 12.37 -8.13
C SER A 307 7.28 12.20 -9.65
N SER A 308 6.11 11.75 -10.08
CA SER A 308 5.87 11.52 -11.52
C SER A 308 4.40 11.58 -11.91
N VAL A 309 4.16 11.95 -13.16
CA VAL A 309 2.83 12.03 -13.79
C VAL A 309 2.16 10.65 -13.93
N GLU A 310 2.95 9.56 -14.01
CA GLU A 310 2.42 8.20 -14.11
C GLU A 310 1.54 7.86 -12.90
N MET A 311 1.90 8.36 -11.71
CA MET A 311 1.08 8.16 -10.51
C MET A 311 -0.27 8.86 -10.63
N TYR A 312 -0.30 10.08 -11.18
CA TYR A 312 -1.56 10.78 -11.44
C TYR A 312 -2.47 9.97 -12.38
N LYS A 313 -1.92 9.45 -13.49
CA LYS A 313 -2.67 8.61 -14.45
C LYS A 313 -3.25 7.34 -13.83
N ILE A 314 -2.58 6.76 -12.82
CA ILE A 314 -3.06 5.57 -12.11
C ILE A 314 -4.27 5.88 -11.23
N TYR A 315 -4.31 7.06 -10.60
CA TYR A 315 -5.32 7.44 -9.63
C TYR A 315 -6.43 8.33 -10.19
N ASN A 316 -6.21 8.97 -11.33
CA ASN A 316 -7.25 9.71 -12.01
C ASN A 316 -8.09 8.74 -12.87
N ASP A 317 -9.30 8.50 -12.43
CA ASP A 317 -10.24 7.55 -13.05
C ASP A 317 -11.28 8.26 -13.95
N LEU A 318 -11.05 9.54 -14.33
CA LEU A 318 -11.88 10.22 -15.32
C LEU A 318 -11.77 9.53 -16.69
N SER A 319 -12.89 9.33 -17.34
CA SER A 319 -12.93 8.83 -18.71
C SER A 319 -12.35 9.86 -19.68
N ALA A 320 -11.92 9.41 -20.86
CA ALA A 320 -11.48 10.32 -21.91
C ALA A 320 -12.58 11.34 -22.27
N LYS A 321 -13.85 10.88 -22.32
CA LYS A 321 -15.01 11.74 -22.58
C LYS A 321 -15.18 12.85 -21.54
N ASP A 322 -15.01 12.54 -20.24
CA ASP A 322 -15.12 13.54 -19.18
C ASP A 322 -14.04 14.63 -19.26
N ARG A 323 -12.85 14.29 -19.80
CA ARG A 323 -11.75 15.25 -20.03
C ARG A 323 -11.98 16.10 -21.28
N GLU A 324 -12.39 15.45 -22.37
CA GLU A 324 -12.59 16.10 -23.67
C GLU A 324 -13.67 17.19 -23.61
N TRP A 325 -14.74 16.96 -22.86
CA TRP A 325 -15.83 17.95 -22.74
C TRP A 325 -15.36 19.26 -22.12
N LYS A 326 -14.60 19.22 -21.03
CA LYS A 326 -14.12 20.44 -20.36
C LYS A 326 -13.13 21.25 -21.21
N ASP A 327 -12.30 20.57 -21.98
CA ASP A 327 -11.36 21.25 -22.89
C ASP A 327 -12.08 21.80 -24.12
N LEU A 328 -13.13 21.13 -24.58
CA LEU A 328 -13.99 21.59 -25.68
C LEU A 328 -14.88 22.75 -25.28
N ASP A 329 -15.39 22.81 -24.03
CA ASP A 329 -16.13 23.96 -23.52
C ASP A 329 -15.24 25.22 -23.49
N LYS A 330 -13.98 25.09 -23.02
CA LYS A 330 -13.01 26.20 -23.09
C LYS A 330 -12.72 26.66 -24.53
N LEU A 331 -12.62 25.70 -25.45
CA LEU A 331 -12.43 26.03 -26.87
C LEU A 331 -13.66 26.75 -27.43
N LYS A 332 -14.86 26.29 -27.07
CA LYS A 332 -16.13 26.94 -27.49
C LYS A 332 -16.24 28.35 -26.94
N ASP A 333 -15.98 28.52 -25.63
CA ASP A 333 -15.98 29.85 -24.98
C ASP A 333 -14.97 30.81 -25.62
N SER A 334 -13.78 30.29 -26.02
CA SER A 334 -12.78 31.07 -26.76
C SER A 334 -13.28 31.47 -28.15
N LEU A 335 -13.89 30.54 -28.88
CA LEU A 335 -14.42 30.80 -30.22
C LEU A 335 -15.63 31.75 -30.18
N ASP A 336 -16.48 31.66 -29.17
CA ASP A 336 -17.66 32.53 -29.00
C ASP A 336 -17.25 33.96 -28.57
N ASN A 337 -16.05 34.16 -28.00
CA ASN A 337 -15.52 35.49 -27.63
C ASN A 337 -14.69 36.15 -28.74
N ASP A 338 -14.29 35.47 -29.78
CA ASP A 338 -13.49 35.98 -30.91
C ASP A 338 -14.34 36.26 -32.18
N ILE A 339 -15.67 36.03 -32.13
CA ILE A 339 -16.66 36.35 -33.16
C ILE A 339 -17.58 37.50 -32.70
#